data_6b599c28fd63cc430d090200e3fd6fce
#
_entry.id   6b599c28fd63cc430d090200e3fd6fce
#
_cell.length_a   1.000
_cell.length_b   1.000
_cell.length_c   1.000
_cell.angle_alpha   90.00
_cell.angle_beta   90.00
_cell.angle_gamma   90.00
#
_symmetry.space_group_name_H-M   'P 1'
#
loop_
_entity.id
_entity.type
_entity.pdbx_description
1 polymer ?
#
loop_
_entity_poly.entity_id
_entity_poly.type
_entity_poly.pdbx_seq_one_letter_code
_entity_poly.pdbx_strand_id
1 'polypeptide(L)'
;MRVLHVITGLGVGGAEQQLRLLLRHLPVTCEVVTLTNPGPVAAGLAADGVRVHHLGMTGNRDLSALPRLVRLVRRGGYDVVHTHLYRACLYGRIAARLAGVRAVVATEHSLGDSQMEGRALGTGVRALYLAGERLGRTTVAVSPTVADRLKRWGVPAPRIEVVPNGIDAARFRFDAERRARTRRELGLPAEAFVVGGVGRLAPGKRFDVLVGALALLPGDVRLLLVGAGPEEGALRVAARRAGVAGRVLFAGERPAVPDGTPGPALPSLLAAMDLFASPSPEEAFGLAAVEALAAGLPVRYVSCPAIEDLPPGAAKGAERVECAPESFARAVTDVRARGALPREPADAAHHYCVTRSAARLMGVYAAAVARPTPAGASSR
;
A
#
# COMPACT_ATOMS: atom_id res chain seq x y z
N MET A 1 -0.51 22.96 -14.20
CA MET A 1 -1.44 21.81 -14.23
C MET A 1 -2.05 21.65 -12.85
N ARG A 2 -3.36 21.50 -12.78
CA ARG A 2 -4.12 21.24 -11.54
C ARG A 2 -4.69 19.81 -11.58
N VAL A 3 -4.46 19.06 -10.54
CA VAL A 3 -4.87 17.65 -10.44
C VAL A 3 -5.81 17.45 -9.27
N LEU A 4 -6.98 16.84 -9.50
CA LEU A 4 -7.85 16.37 -8.42
C LEU A 4 -7.64 14.87 -8.22
N HIS A 5 -7.22 14.50 -7.03
CA HIS A 5 -7.19 13.09 -6.61
C HIS A 5 -8.52 12.73 -5.95
N VAL A 6 -9.16 11.67 -6.43
CA VAL A 6 -10.41 11.13 -5.87
C VAL A 6 -10.10 9.79 -5.23
N ILE A 7 -10.33 9.66 -3.92
CA ILE A 7 -10.07 8.44 -3.18
C ILE A 7 -11.29 8.00 -2.37
N THR A 8 -11.47 6.71 -2.16
CA THR A 8 -12.64 6.19 -1.42
C THR A 8 -12.67 6.68 0.02
N GLY A 9 -11.56 6.59 0.73
CA GLY A 9 -11.35 7.05 2.11
C GLY A 9 -9.88 7.34 2.33
N LEU A 10 -9.54 7.97 3.46
CA LEU A 10 -8.17 8.32 3.86
C LEU A 10 -7.82 7.67 5.21
N GLY A 11 -8.10 6.38 5.33
CA GLY A 11 -7.65 5.55 6.45
C GLY A 11 -6.12 5.35 6.45
N VAL A 12 -5.62 4.51 7.37
CA VAL A 12 -4.19 4.18 7.44
C VAL A 12 -3.93 2.91 6.60
N GLY A 13 -4.04 3.04 5.29
CA GLY A 13 -3.73 1.96 4.34
C GLY A 13 -2.52 2.29 3.46
N GLY A 14 -1.98 1.27 2.78
CA GLY A 14 -0.86 1.46 1.86
C GLY A 14 -1.15 2.43 0.72
N ALA A 15 -2.37 2.40 0.15
CA ALA A 15 -2.78 3.29 -0.93
C ALA A 15 -2.85 4.75 -0.49
N GLU A 16 -3.40 5.00 0.71
CA GLU A 16 -3.58 6.33 1.28
C GLU A 16 -2.24 6.95 1.67
N GLN A 17 -1.35 6.17 2.29
CA GLN A 17 0.00 6.60 2.61
C GLN A 17 0.83 6.85 1.35
N GLN A 18 0.68 5.99 0.34
CA GLN A 18 1.33 6.16 -0.96
C GLN A 18 0.85 7.43 -1.67
N LEU A 19 -0.45 7.73 -1.63
CA LEU A 19 -0.99 8.97 -2.17
C LEU A 19 -0.35 10.18 -1.47
N ARG A 20 -0.35 10.22 -0.13
CA ARG A 20 0.26 11.31 0.63
C ARG A 20 1.74 11.48 0.29
N LEU A 21 2.49 10.38 0.20
CA LEU A 21 3.91 10.41 -0.14
C LEU A 21 4.13 10.96 -1.56
N LEU A 22 3.37 10.51 -2.55
CA LEU A 22 3.46 11.00 -3.93
C LEU A 22 3.16 12.49 -4.04
N LEU A 23 2.11 12.99 -3.35
CA LEU A 23 1.72 14.39 -3.42
C LEU A 23 2.81 15.36 -2.96
N ARG A 24 3.68 14.93 -2.04
CA ARG A 24 4.84 15.71 -1.59
C ARG A 24 5.93 15.86 -2.67
N HIS A 25 5.90 15.00 -3.71
CA HIS A 25 6.93 14.95 -4.75
C HIS A 25 6.40 15.33 -6.14
N LEU A 26 5.10 15.58 -6.28
CA LEU A 26 4.52 16.02 -7.55
C LEU A 26 4.69 17.55 -7.71
N PRO A 27 5.33 18.04 -8.79
CA PRO A 27 5.58 19.47 -9.03
C PRO A 27 4.36 20.16 -9.63
N VAL A 28 3.16 19.85 -9.14
CA VAL A 28 1.88 20.39 -9.63
C VAL A 28 0.92 20.65 -8.47
N THR A 29 -0.05 21.52 -8.69
CA THR A 29 -1.09 21.80 -7.68
C THR A 29 -2.04 20.61 -7.59
N CYS A 30 -2.07 19.96 -6.43
CA CYS A 30 -2.94 18.84 -6.14
C CYS A 30 -3.99 19.17 -5.09
N GLU A 31 -5.21 18.71 -5.30
CA GLU A 31 -6.27 18.67 -4.30
C GLU A 31 -6.78 17.24 -4.17
N VAL A 32 -7.30 16.89 -3.00
CA VAL A 32 -7.82 15.53 -2.74
C VAL A 32 -9.29 15.63 -2.36
N VAL A 33 -10.13 14.73 -2.89
CA VAL A 33 -11.49 14.52 -2.41
C VAL A 33 -11.65 13.08 -1.92
N THR A 34 -12.05 12.92 -0.66
CA THR A 34 -12.44 11.64 -0.10
C THR A 34 -13.96 11.46 -0.21
N LEU A 35 -14.36 10.28 -0.71
CA LEU A 35 -15.79 10.00 -0.89
C LEU A 35 -16.49 9.71 0.44
N THR A 36 -15.85 8.93 1.31
CA THR A 36 -16.46 8.45 2.57
C THR A 36 -15.77 9.06 3.79
N ASN A 37 -14.78 8.39 4.35
CA ASN A 37 -14.11 8.78 5.58
C ASN A 37 -12.85 9.60 5.30
N PRO A 38 -12.72 10.84 5.83
CA PRO A 38 -11.47 11.59 5.73
C PRO A 38 -10.31 10.92 6.47
N GLY A 39 -10.56 10.21 7.57
CA GLY A 39 -9.55 9.44 8.30
C GLY A 39 -8.33 10.28 8.76
N PRO A 40 -7.33 9.65 9.36
CA PRO A 40 -6.16 10.35 9.90
C PRO A 40 -5.21 10.88 8.80
N VAL A 41 -5.18 10.26 7.61
CA VAL A 41 -4.31 10.71 6.51
C VAL A 41 -4.75 12.08 5.98
N ALA A 42 -6.02 12.45 6.10
CA ALA A 42 -6.50 13.77 5.70
C ALA A 42 -5.85 14.92 6.50
N ALA A 43 -5.69 14.73 7.82
CA ALA A 43 -5.00 15.71 8.66
C ALA A 43 -3.52 15.87 8.23
N GLY A 44 -2.87 14.74 7.90
CA GLY A 44 -1.51 14.75 7.38
C GLY A 44 -1.39 15.46 6.03
N LEU A 45 -2.31 15.25 5.11
CA LEU A 45 -2.37 15.96 3.82
C LEU A 45 -2.58 17.46 4.02
N ALA A 46 -3.48 17.86 4.92
CA ALA A 46 -3.71 19.27 5.24
C ALA A 46 -2.46 19.94 5.84
N ALA A 47 -1.73 19.23 6.73
CA ALA A 47 -0.45 19.70 7.27
C ALA A 47 0.64 19.83 6.19
N ASP A 48 0.56 19.02 5.13
CA ASP A 48 1.43 19.09 3.96
C ASP A 48 0.99 20.19 2.96
N GLY A 49 -0.04 21.00 3.28
CA GLY A 49 -0.55 22.09 2.44
C GLY A 49 -1.53 21.65 1.33
N VAL A 50 -1.95 20.39 1.34
CA VAL A 50 -2.89 19.84 0.35
C VAL A 50 -4.33 20.06 0.80
N ARG A 51 -5.14 20.72 -0.04
CA ARG A 51 -6.58 20.89 0.24
C ARG A 51 -7.30 19.54 0.15
N VAL A 52 -8.01 19.18 1.22
CA VAL A 52 -8.82 17.97 1.27
C VAL A 52 -10.29 18.31 1.34
N HIS A 53 -11.06 17.80 0.38
CA HIS A 53 -12.52 17.89 0.35
C HIS A 53 -13.12 16.59 0.86
N HIS A 54 -14.21 16.68 1.62
CA HIS A 54 -14.99 15.53 2.07
C HIS A 54 -16.36 15.51 1.43
N LEU A 55 -16.68 14.45 0.69
CA LEU A 55 -17.96 14.35 0.00
C LEU A 55 -19.09 13.83 0.90
N GLY A 56 -18.76 13.10 1.98
CA GLY A 56 -19.73 12.58 2.94
C GLY A 56 -20.66 11.52 2.34
N MET A 57 -20.11 10.63 1.53
CA MET A 57 -20.85 9.53 0.92
C MET A 57 -21.23 8.49 1.97
N THR A 58 -22.51 8.13 2.08
CA THR A 58 -23.05 7.24 3.13
C THR A 58 -22.93 5.76 2.79
N GLY A 59 -22.73 5.41 1.52
CA GLY A 59 -22.61 4.01 1.09
C GLY A 59 -22.40 3.84 -0.41
N ASN A 60 -22.30 2.59 -0.86
CA ASN A 60 -22.08 2.27 -2.29
C ASN A 60 -23.20 2.72 -3.22
N ARG A 61 -24.42 2.89 -2.69
CA ARG A 61 -25.62 3.27 -3.45
C ARG A 61 -26.00 4.74 -3.26
N ASP A 62 -25.14 5.56 -2.64
CA ASP A 62 -25.39 7.00 -2.50
C ASP A 62 -25.16 7.71 -3.85
N LEU A 63 -26.18 7.63 -4.71
CA LEU A 63 -26.15 8.28 -6.02
C LEU A 63 -26.15 9.81 -5.91
N SER A 64 -26.60 10.39 -4.77
CA SER A 64 -26.58 11.83 -4.52
C SER A 64 -25.14 12.39 -4.43
N ALA A 65 -24.17 11.54 -4.16
CA ALA A 65 -22.75 11.90 -4.17
C ALA A 65 -22.26 12.31 -5.57
N LEU A 66 -22.81 11.71 -6.64
CA LEU A 66 -22.35 11.96 -8.01
C LEU A 66 -22.53 13.45 -8.44
N PRO A 67 -23.72 14.08 -8.36
CA PRO A 67 -23.87 15.48 -8.73
C PRO A 67 -23.04 16.42 -7.87
N ARG A 68 -22.79 16.09 -6.58
CA ARG A 68 -21.90 16.86 -5.70
C ARG A 68 -20.45 16.79 -6.20
N LEU A 69 -19.99 15.59 -6.57
CA LEU A 69 -18.65 15.39 -7.13
C LEU A 69 -18.48 16.08 -8.49
N VAL A 70 -19.48 15.97 -9.39
CA VAL A 70 -19.48 16.68 -10.68
C VAL A 70 -19.33 18.18 -10.48
N ARG A 71 -20.10 18.77 -9.55
CA ARG A 71 -20.05 20.21 -9.25
C ARG A 71 -18.67 20.62 -8.71
N LEU A 72 -18.07 19.81 -7.83
CA LEU A 72 -16.71 20.02 -7.30
C LEU A 72 -15.68 20.00 -8.43
N VAL A 73 -15.71 18.97 -9.28
CA VAL A 73 -14.78 18.84 -10.41
C VAL A 73 -14.92 20.02 -11.36
N ARG A 74 -16.15 20.39 -11.73
CA ARG A 74 -16.42 21.49 -12.67
C ARG A 74 -15.97 22.86 -12.12
N ARG A 75 -16.21 23.13 -10.83
CA ARG A 75 -15.83 24.41 -10.21
C ARG A 75 -14.31 24.51 -9.98
N GLY A 76 -13.63 23.37 -9.80
CA GLY A 76 -12.19 23.33 -9.53
C GLY A 76 -11.31 23.61 -10.74
N GLY A 77 -11.82 23.47 -11.98
CA GLY A 77 -11.04 23.71 -13.20
C GLY A 77 -9.79 22.82 -13.29
N TYR A 78 -9.94 21.53 -13.00
CA TYR A 78 -8.83 20.58 -13.00
C TYR A 78 -8.50 20.12 -14.42
N ASP A 79 -7.19 20.05 -14.72
CA ASP A 79 -6.67 19.50 -15.98
C ASP A 79 -6.74 17.96 -15.99
N VAL A 80 -6.51 17.35 -14.82
CA VAL A 80 -6.51 15.89 -14.63
C VAL A 80 -7.37 15.52 -13.43
N VAL A 81 -8.17 14.45 -13.56
CA VAL A 81 -8.80 13.76 -12.44
C VAL A 81 -8.13 12.39 -12.28
N HIS A 82 -7.51 12.16 -11.12
CA HIS A 82 -6.84 10.91 -10.80
C HIS A 82 -7.58 10.17 -9.70
N THR A 83 -8.04 8.96 -9.98
CA THR A 83 -8.89 8.17 -9.09
C THR A 83 -8.11 7.01 -8.46
N HIS A 84 -8.39 6.73 -7.18
CA HIS A 84 -7.72 5.69 -6.40
C HIS A 84 -8.76 4.83 -5.68
N LEU A 85 -8.58 3.52 -5.73
CA LEU A 85 -9.49 2.52 -5.17
C LEU A 85 -10.81 2.39 -5.96
N TYR A 86 -11.40 1.20 -5.91
CA TYR A 86 -12.51 0.78 -6.76
C TYR A 86 -13.70 1.75 -6.81
N ARG A 87 -14.20 2.16 -5.63
CA ARG A 87 -15.37 3.05 -5.57
C ARG A 87 -15.06 4.43 -6.17
N ALA A 88 -13.91 5.00 -5.84
CA ALA A 88 -13.49 6.28 -6.37
C ALA A 88 -13.18 6.20 -7.87
N CYS A 89 -12.65 5.08 -8.35
CA CYS A 89 -12.48 4.84 -9.79
C CYS A 89 -13.81 4.86 -10.53
N LEU A 90 -14.87 4.29 -9.97
CA LEU A 90 -16.19 4.29 -10.59
C LEU A 90 -16.83 5.69 -10.58
N TYR A 91 -17.01 6.28 -9.40
CA TYR A 91 -17.66 7.59 -9.26
C TYR A 91 -16.85 8.72 -9.85
N GLY A 92 -15.53 8.72 -9.65
CA GLY A 92 -14.63 9.76 -10.13
C GLY A 92 -14.52 9.82 -11.66
N ARG A 93 -14.43 8.66 -12.33
CA ARG A 93 -14.43 8.58 -13.80
C ARG A 93 -15.72 9.14 -14.39
N ILE A 94 -16.88 8.74 -13.85
CA ILE A 94 -18.18 9.25 -14.29
C ILE A 94 -18.28 10.77 -14.05
N ALA A 95 -17.93 11.22 -12.84
CA ALA A 95 -18.00 12.64 -12.49
C ALA A 95 -17.09 13.52 -13.35
N ALA A 96 -15.85 13.06 -13.61
CA ALA A 96 -14.90 13.76 -14.47
C ALA A 96 -15.45 13.93 -15.89
N ARG A 97 -15.99 12.88 -16.49
CA ARG A 97 -16.60 12.93 -17.83
C ARG A 97 -17.79 13.88 -17.90
N LEU A 98 -18.69 13.81 -16.91
CA LEU A 98 -19.85 14.71 -16.82
C LEU A 98 -19.44 16.17 -16.55
N ALA A 99 -18.31 16.40 -15.90
CA ALA A 99 -17.73 17.73 -15.68
C ALA A 99 -16.93 18.25 -16.88
N GLY A 100 -16.71 17.44 -17.94
CA GLY A 100 -15.96 17.85 -19.13
C GLY A 100 -14.45 17.57 -19.06
N VAL A 101 -13.93 17.01 -17.95
CA VAL A 101 -12.51 16.63 -17.83
C VAL A 101 -12.27 15.33 -18.61
N ARG A 102 -11.36 15.40 -19.58
CA ARG A 102 -11.04 14.28 -20.48
C ARG A 102 -9.81 13.48 -20.01
N ALA A 103 -8.86 14.12 -19.35
CA ALA A 103 -7.68 13.47 -18.80
C ALA A 103 -8.03 12.81 -17.46
N VAL A 104 -8.54 11.58 -17.53
CA VAL A 104 -8.90 10.77 -16.35
C VAL A 104 -7.94 9.62 -16.23
N VAL A 105 -7.19 9.60 -15.14
CA VAL A 105 -6.23 8.55 -14.77
C VAL A 105 -6.79 7.77 -13.59
N ALA A 106 -6.51 6.49 -13.49
CA ALA A 106 -6.87 5.67 -12.33
C ALA A 106 -5.69 4.83 -11.89
N THR A 107 -5.41 4.72 -10.59
CA THR A 107 -4.40 3.81 -10.05
C THR A 107 -5.06 2.61 -9.35
N GLU A 108 -4.63 1.42 -9.77
CA GLU A 108 -5.00 0.16 -9.13
C GLU A 108 -3.97 -0.23 -8.07
N HIS A 109 -4.41 -0.15 -6.79
CA HIS A 109 -3.57 -0.42 -5.62
C HIS A 109 -3.70 -1.83 -5.06
N SER A 110 -4.80 -2.53 -5.34
CA SER A 110 -5.18 -3.75 -4.61
C SER A 110 -5.93 -4.79 -5.44
N LEU A 111 -5.67 -4.83 -6.75
CA LEU A 111 -6.19 -5.88 -7.61
C LEU A 111 -5.39 -7.16 -7.40
N GLY A 112 -6.00 -8.13 -6.71
CA GLY A 112 -5.51 -9.50 -6.56
C GLY A 112 -6.03 -10.44 -7.65
N ASP A 113 -5.72 -11.72 -7.56
CA ASP A 113 -6.27 -12.75 -8.43
C ASP A 113 -7.66 -13.21 -7.97
N SER A 114 -7.91 -13.21 -6.66
CA SER A 114 -9.16 -13.65 -6.03
C SER A 114 -10.01 -12.52 -5.46
N GLN A 115 -9.42 -11.38 -5.17
CA GLN A 115 -10.08 -10.28 -4.47
C GLN A 115 -9.58 -8.90 -4.90
N MET A 116 -10.43 -7.88 -4.71
CA MET A 116 -10.09 -6.47 -4.83
C MET A 116 -10.56 -5.74 -3.57
N GLU A 117 -9.66 -5.07 -2.88
CA GLU A 117 -9.95 -4.36 -1.62
C GLU A 117 -10.64 -5.25 -0.56
N GLY A 118 -10.25 -6.54 -0.51
CA GLY A 118 -10.84 -7.51 0.41
C GLY A 118 -12.23 -8.04 0.00
N ARG A 119 -12.69 -7.74 -1.22
CA ARG A 119 -13.94 -8.25 -1.79
C ARG A 119 -13.65 -9.30 -2.84
N ALA A 120 -14.42 -10.40 -2.81
CA ALA A 120 -14.33 -11.44 -3.84
C ALA A 120 -14.62 -10.85 -5.23
N LEU A 121 -13.84 -11.29 -6.21
CA LEU A 121 -13.99 -10.89 -7.59
C LEU A 121 -15.14 -11.70 -8.24
N GLY A 122 -16.26 -11.00 -8.52
CA GLY A 122 -17.38 -11.57 -9.27
C GLY A 122 -17.46 -11.00 -10.69
N THR A 123 -18.17 -11.70 -11.58
CA THR A 123 -18.38 -11.27 -12.97
C THR A 123 -19.01 -9.87 -13.06
N GLY A 124 -19.95 -9.55 -12.17
CA GLY A 124 -20.57 -8.22 -12.12
C GLY A 124 -19.59 -7.11 -11.71
N VAL A 125 -18.71 -7.38 -10.76
CA VAL A 125 -17.65 -6.43 -10.34
C VAL A 125 -16.69 -6.15 -11.50
N ARG A 126 -16.27 -7.21 -12.20
CA ARG A 126 -15.42 -7.10 -13.39
C ARG A 126 -16.10 -6.33 -14.52
N ALA A 127 -17.35 -6.64 -14.83
CA ALA A 127 -18.11 -5.96 -15.89
C ALA A 127 -18.27 -4.46 -15.60
N LEU A 128 -18.61 -4.10 -14.36
CA LEU A 128 -18.74 -2.71 -13.92
C LEU A 128 -17.41 -1.98 -13.96
N TYR A 129 -16.32 -2.66 -13.55
CA TYR A 129 -14.96 -2.12 -13.63
C TYR A 129 -14.59 -1.78 -15.08
N LEU A 130 -14.77 -2.73 -16.01
CA LEU A 130 -14.43 -2.55 -17.43
C LEU A 130 -15.29 -1.47 -18.11
N ALA A 131 -16.58 -1.38 -17.75
CA ALA A 131 -17.45 -0.30 -18.22
C ALA A 131 -16.95 1.07 -17.74
N GLY A 132 -16.58 1.18 -16.46
CA GLY A 132 -16.01 2.40 -15.88
C GLY A 132 -14.62 2.72 -16.45
N GLU A 133 -13.80 1.72 -16.74
CA GLU A 133 -12.46 1.89 -17.30
C GLU A 133 -12.49 2.61 -18.64
N ARG A 134 -13.47 2.32 -19.49
CA ARG A 134 -13.67 3.00 -20.79
C ARG A 134 -13.84 4.51 -20.68
N LEU A 135 -14.27 5.01 -19.54
CA LEU A 135 -14.39 6.45 -19.26
C LEU A 135 -13.04 7.09 -18.90
N GLY A 136 -12.02 6.30 -18.56
CA GLY A 136 -10.67 6.76 -18.27
C GLY A 136 -9.81 6.91 -19.55
N ARG A 137 -8.63 7.47 -19.41
CA ARG A 137 -7.59 7.53 -20.43
C ARG A 137 -6.52 6.48 -20.21
N THR A 138 -6.09 6.34 -18.96
CA THR A 138 -4.99 5.48 -18.56
C THR A 138 -5.31 4.85 -17.21
N THR A 139 -5.03 3.57 -17.10
CA THR A 139 -5.04 2.84 -15.82
C THR A 139 -3.59 2.57 -15.41
N VAL A 140 -3.20 3.09 -14.26
CA VAL A 140 -1.89 2.90 -13.67
C VAL A 140 -1.91 1.62 -12.83
N ALA A 141 -1.01 0.70 -13.12
CA ALA A 141 -0.73 -0.48 -12.33
C ALA A 141 0.46 -0.21 -11.41
N VAL A 142 0.36 -0.57 -10.14
CA VAL A 142 1.43 -0.36 -9.15
C VAL A 142 2.57 -1.38 -9.27
N SER A 143 2.42 -2.40 -10.12
CA SER A 143 3.45 -3.39 -10.43
C SER A 143 3.19 -4.03 -11.80
N PRO A 144 4.19 -4.64 -12.46
CA PRO A 144 4.00 -5.49 -13.63
C PRO A 144 2.98 -6.60 -13.38
N THR A 145 3.01 -7.22 -12.23
CA THR A 145 2.04 -8.24 -11.81
C THR A 145 0.60 -7.71 -11.83
N VAL A 146 0.35 -6.49 -11.34
CA VAL A 146 -0.98 -5.85 -11.41
C VAL A 146 -1.34 -5.50 -12.86
N ALA A 147 -0.38 -5.06 -13.67
CA ALA A 147 -0.62 -4.80 -15.09
C ALA A 147 -1.08 -6.06 -15.83
N ASP A 148 -0.48 -7.22 -15.54
CA ASP A 148 -0.88 -8.50 -16.15
C ASP A 148 -2.25 -8.96 -15.64
N ARG A 149 -2.58 -8.73 -14.37
CA ARG A 149 -3.94 -8.97 -13.84
C ARG A 149 -4.98 -8.09 -14.57
N LEU A 150 -4.69 -6.82 -14.80
CA LEU A 150 -5.57 -5.91 -15.56
C LEU A 150 -5.78 -6.38 -17.01
N LYS A 151 -4.72 -6.84 -17.69
CA LYS A 151 -4.82 -7.42 -19.05
C LYS A 151 -5.70 -8.66 -19.05
N ARG A 152 -5.51 -9.59 -18.10
CA ARG A 152 -6.38 -10.78 -17.94
C ARG A 152 -7.84 -10.40 -17.66
N TRP A 153 -8.09 -9.26 -17.04
CA TRP A 153 -9.43 -8.73 -16.83
C TRP A 153 -10.06 -8.16 -18.10
N GLY A 154 -9.26 -7.83 -19.12
CA GLY A 154 -9.70 -7.29 -20.39
C GLY A 154 -9.46 -5.79 -20.55
N VAL A 155 -8.63 -5.18 -19.70
CA VAL A 155 -8.15 -3.82 -19.93
C VAL A 155 -7.15 -3.83 -21.08
N PRO A 156 -7.34 -3.01 -22.14
CA PRO A 156 -6.41 -2.99 -23.27
C PRO A 156 -5.00 -2.57 -22.87
N ALA A 157 -3.98 -3.34 -23.29
CA ALA A 157 -2.58 -3.09 -22.94
C ALA A 157 -2.11 -1.63 -23.19
N PRO A 158 -2.48 -0.94 -24.30
CA PRO A 158 -2.08 0.46 -24.53
C PRO A 158 -2.68 1.48 -23.55
N ARG A 159 -3.60 1.07 -22.67
CA ARG A 159 -4.23 1.90 -21.64
C ARG A 159 -3.65 1.63 -20.26
N ILE A 160 -2.73 0.67 -20.13
CA ILE A 160 -2.08 0.32 -18.87
C ILE A 160 -0.67 0.90 -18.87
N GLU A 161 -0.37 1.65 -17.81
CA GLU A 161 0.97 2.17 -17.53
C GLU A 161 1.45 1.64 -16.19
N VAL A 162 2.69 1.18 -16.10
CA VAL A 162 3.25 0.72 -14.82
C VAL A 162 3.99 1.86 -14.14
N VAL A 163 3.41 2.32 -13.03
CA VAL A 163 4.05 3.28 -12.12
C VAL A 163 4.14 2.63 -10.74
N PRO A 164 5.28 2.03 -10.41
CA PRO A 164 5.45 1.37 -9.12
C PRO A 164 5.23 2.33 -7.95
N ASN A 165 4.70 1.79 -6.85
CA ASN A 165 4.70 2.52 -5.60
C ASN A 165 6.13 2.92 -5.22
N GLY A 166 6.28 4.09 -4.62
CA GLY A 166 7.57 4.60 -4.19
C GLY A 166 7.72 4.63 -2.69
N ILE A 167 8.97 4.60 -2.21
CA ILE A 167 9.31 4.82 -0.82
C ILE A 167 10.31 5.97 -0.68
N ASP A 168 10.33 6.60 0.48
CA ASP A 168 11.42 7.48 0.91
C ASP A 168 12.42 6.64 1.71
N ALA A 169 13.35 5.99 1.01
CA ALA A 169 14.29 5.03 1.57
C ALA A 169 15.15 5.63 2.71
N ALA A 170 15.44 6.93 2.65
CA ALA A 170 16.25 7.61 3.67
C ALA A 170 15.59 7.56 5.06
N ARG A 171 14.26 7.58 5.13
CA ARG A 171 13.49 7.50 6.39
C ARG A 171 13.65 6.17 7.10
N PHE A 172 13.88 5.11 6.35
CA PHE A 172 13.97 3.74 6.87
C PHE A 172 15.39 3.31 7.20
N ARG A 173 16.40 4.16 6.90
CA ARG A 173 17.79 3.85 7.21
C ARG A 173 17.94 3.43 8.68
N PHE A 174 18.64 2.32 8.89
CA PHE A 174 18.88 1.78 10.21
C PHE A 174 19.65 2.75 11.11
N ASP A 175 19.26 2.78 12.37
CA ASP A 175 19.86 3.61 13.42
C ASP A 175 19.84 2.80 14.72
N ALA A 176 21.02 2.54 15.27
CA ALA A 176 21.19 1.69 16.44
C ALA A 176 20.62 2.33 17.72
N GLU A 177 20.71 3.65 17.88
CA GLU A 177 20.14 4.36 19.02
C GLU A 177 18.62 4.33 18.97
N ARG A 178 18.05 4.56 17.78
CA ARG A 178 16.63 4.43 17.51
C ARG A 178 16.15 3.03 17.86
N ARG A 179 16.87 1.98 17.42
CA ARG A 179 16.56 0.57 17.76
C ARG A 179 16.51 0.38 19.28
N ALA A 180 17.58 0.78 20.00
CA ALA A 180 17.68 0.60 21.45
C ALA A 180 16.55 1.33 22.19
N ARG A 181 16.25 2.59 21.80
CA ARG A 181 15.17 3.38 22.37
C ARG A 181 13.81 2.71 22.13
N THR A 182 13.54 2.33 20.89
CA THR A 182 12.24 1.72 20.49
C THR A 182 12.02 0.40 21.22
N ARG A 183 13.06 -0.43 21.35
CA ARG A 183 12.95 -1.68 22.11
C ARG A 183 12.59 -1.44 23.59
N ARG A 184 13.21 -0.44 24.23
CA ARG A 184 12.86 -0.05 25.61
C ARG A 184 11.42 0.45 25.72
N GLU A 185 10.99 1.31 24.83
CA GLU A 185 9.61 1.84 24.78
C GLU A 185 8.56 0.72 24.63
N LEU A 186 8.90 -0.32 23.88
CA LEU A 186 8.03 -1.48 23.63
C LEU A 186 8.15 -2.58 24.69
N GLY A 187 9.05 -2.46 25.66
CA GLY A 187 9.34 -3.52 26.64
C GLY A 187 9.96 -4.78 26.03
N LEU A 188 10.62 -4.66 24.88
CA LEU A 188 11.32 -5.76 24.23
C LEU A 188 12.70 -5.98 24.88
N PRO A 189 13.05 -7.20 25.31
CA PRO A 189 14.40 -7.48 25.81
C PRO A 189 15.47 -7.13 24.76
N ALA A 190 16.59 -6.58 25.23
CA ALA A 190 17.67 -6.16 24.33
C ALA A 190 18.18 -7.30 23.43
N GLU A 191 18.31 -8.49 24.02
CA GLU A 191 18.83 -9.70 23.35
C GLU A 191 17.77 -10.53 22.61
N ALA A 192 16.47 -10.16 22.72
CA ALA A 192 15.42 -10.89 22.04
C ALA A 192 15.58 -10.82 20.51
N PHE A 193 15.36 -11.93 19.82
CA PHE A 193 15.23 -11.94 18.37
C PHE A 193 13.79 -11.53 18.00
N VAL A 194 13.64 -10.41 17.28
CA VAL A 194 12.33 -9.83 16.97
C VAL A 194 11.97 -10.08 15.51
N VAL A 195 10.98 -10.93 15.28
CA VAL A 195 10.33 -11.12 13.99
C VAL A 195 9.22 -10.07 13.86
N GLY A 196 9.19 -9.31 12.78
CA GLY A 196 8.18 -8.28 12.54
C GLY A 196 7.27 -8.58 11.36
N GLY A 197 5.99 -8.29 11.51
CA GLY A 197 5.01 -8.25 10.42
C GLY A 197 4.31 -6.90 10.39
N VAL A 198 4.16 -6.32 9.19
CA VAL A 198 3.54 -5.00 9.02
C VAL A 198 2.42 -5.09 7.98
N GLY A 199 1.24 -4.62 8.33
CA GLY A 199 0.09 -4.55 7.44
C GLY A 199 -1.24 -4.61 8.17
N ARG A 200 -2.32 -4.47 7.42
CA ARG A 200 -3.68 -4.59 7.97
C ARG A 200 -3.88 -6.00 8.55
N LEU A 201 -4.38 -6.08 9.78
CA LEU A 201 -4.69 -7.38 10.41
C LEU A 201 -6.01 -7.92 9.83
N ALA A 202 -5.92 -8.49 8.63
CA ALA A 202 -7.04 -9.02 7.86
C ALA A 202 -6.74 -10.46 7.40
N PRO A 203 -7.76 -11.29 7.09
CA PRO A 203 -7.59 -12.72 6.76
C PRO A 203 -6.57 -12.95 5.63
N GLY A 204 -6.58 -12.11 4.58
CA GLY A 204 -5.65 -12.22 3.45
C GLY A 204 -4.19 -11.99 3.79
N LYS A 205 -3.87 -11.40 4.95
CA LYS A 205 -2.48 -11.17 5.40
C LYS A 205 -1.88 -12.34 6.16
N ARG A 206 -2.69 -13.32 6.58
CA ARG A 206 -2.25 -14.58 7.18
C ARG A 206 -1.25 -14.45 8.34
N PHE A 207 -1.40 -13.42 9.19
CA PHE A 207 -0.55 -13.29 10.38
C PHE A 207 -0.73 -14.43 11.40
N ASP A 208 -1.79 -15.22 11.29
CA ASP A 208 -1.98 -16.50 11.99
C ASP A 208 -0.81 -17.45 11.78
N VAL A 209 -0.22 -17.49 10.58
CA VAL A 209 0.96 -18.29 10.25
C VAL A 209 2.17 -17.88 11.08
N LEU A 210 2.38 -16.57 11.31
CA LEU A 210 3.49 -16.09 12.14
C LEU A 210 3.28 -16.41 13.63
N VAL A 211 2.03 -16.36 14.11
CA VAL A 211 1.70 -16.80 15.47
C VAL A 211 1.97 -18.29 15.64
N GLY A 212 1.60 -19.11 14.65
CA GLY A 212 1.91 -20.54 14.63
C GLY A 212 3.43 -20.81 14.59
N ALA A 213 4.16 -20.08 13.75
CA ALA A 213 5.62 -20.19 13.67
C ALA A 213 6.30 -19.87 15.00
N LEU A 214 5.80 -18.83 15.72
CA LEU A 214 6.36 -18.44 17.01
C LEU A 214 6.27 -19.57 18.07
N ALA A 215 5.25 -20.43 17.99
CA ALA A 215 5.12 -21.58 18.89
C ALA A 215 6.22 -22.63 18.68
N LEU A 216 6.80 -22.69 17.48
CA LEU A 216 7.88 -23.62 17.11
C LEU A 216 9.28 -23.04 17.40
N LEU A 217 9.36 -21.79 17.85
CA LEU A 217 10.61 -21.05 18.03
C LEU A 217 10.99 -20.94 19.52
N PRO A 218 12.31 -20.81 19.84
CA PRO A 218 12.80 -20.63 21.20
C PRO A 218 12.14 -19.47 21.95
N GLY A 219 12.15 -19.54 23.27
CA GLY A 219 11.43 -18.62 24.16
C GLY A 219 11.92 -17.16 24.16
N ASP A 220 13.09 -16.88 23.60
CA ASP A 220 13.68 -15.54 23.44
C ASP A 220 13.25 -14.84 22.12
N VAL A 221 12.55 -15.56 21.21
CA VAL A 221 11.98 -14.95 20.01
C VAL A 221 10.69 -14.18 20.35
N ARG A 222 10.52 -13.00 19.79
CA ARG A 222 9.34 -12.15 19.93
C ARG A 222 8.72 -11.90 18.56
N LEU A 223 7.40 -11.75 18.50
CA LEU A 223 6.66 -11.35 17.30
C LEU A 223 6.10 -9.95 17.50
N LEU A 224 6.48 -9.01 16.64
CA LEU A 224 5.99 -7.63 16.61
C LEU A 224 5.05 -7.44 15.41
N LEU A 225 3.75 -7.33 15.66
CA LEU A 225 2.75 -7.07 14.63
C LEU A 225 2.38 -5.58 14.63
N VAL A 226 2.60 -4.93 13.48
CA VAL A 226 2.33 -3.50 13.27
C VAL A 226 1.16 -3.35 12.31
N GLY A 227 0.09 -2.76 12.78
CA GLY A 227 -1.15 -2.56 12.07
C GLY A 227 -2.35 -2.85 12.94
N ALA A 228 -3.54 -2.58 12.42
CA ALA A 228 -4.81 -2.92 13.04
C ALA A 228 -5.72 -3.60 12.01
N GLY A 229 -6.80 -4.22 12.48
CA GLY A 229 -7.78 -4.85 11.60
C GLY A 229 -8.69 -5.84 12.30
N PRO A 230 -9.67 -6.40 11.57
CA PRO A 230 -10.69 -7.27 12.15
C PRO A 230 -10.13 -8.56 12.76
N GLU A 231 -8.94 -9.02 12.33
CA GLU A 231 -8.33 -10.26 12.81
C GLU A 231 -7.56 -10.10 14.14
N GLU A 232 -7.40 -8.89 14.68
CA GLU A 232 -6.60 -8.71 15.92
C GLU A 232 -7.10 -9.57 17.06
N GLY A 233 -8.43 -9.60 17.29
CA GLY A 233 -9.03 -10.44 18.30
C GLY A 233 -8.75 -11.93 18.11
N ALA A 234 -8.89 -12.42 16.85
CA ALA A 234 -8.60 -13.81 16.49
C ALA A 234 -7.12 -14.17 16.68
N LEU A 235 -6.21 -13.27 16.30
CA LEU A 235 -4.76 -13.44 16.49
C LEU A 235 -4.37 -13.50 17.96
N ARG A 236 -4.97 -12.66 18.82
CA ARG A 236 -4.77 -12.71 20.29
C ARG A 236 -5.27 -14.04 20.87
N VAL A 237 -6.41 -14.56 20.38
CA VAL A 237 -6.92 -15.89 20.79
C VAL A 237 -5.97 -16.99 20.33
N ALA A 238 -5.50 -16.95 19.07
CA ALA A 238 -4.55 -17.92 18.54
C ALA A 238 -3.24 -17.94 19.34
N ALA A 239 -2.71 -16.76 19.69
CA ALA A 239 -1.50 -16.63 20.52
C ALA A 239 -1.66 -17.25 21.93
N ARG A 240 -2.83 -17.07 22.56
CA ARG A 240 -3.15 -17.71 23.85
C ARG A 240 -3.22 -19.23 23.71
N ARG A 241 -3.93 -19.74 22.71
CA ARG A 241 -4.06 -21.19 22.45
C ARG A 241 -2.73 -21.85 22.17
N ALA A 242 -1.83 -21.16 21.48
CA ALA A 242 -0.47 -21.62 21.17
C ALA A 242 0.52 -21.43 22.34
N GLY A 243 0.09 -20.87 23.50
CA GLY A 243 0.95 -20.63 24.65
C GLY A 243 2.00 -19.53 24.45
N VAL A 244 1.83 -18.66 23.43
CA VAL A 244 2.82 -17.63 23.05
C VAL A 244 2.34 -16.19 23.28
N ALA A 245 1.22 -15.98 23.94
CA ALA A 245 0.62 -14.67 24.10
C ALA A 245 1.57 -13.60 24.69
N GLY A 246 2.43 -13.98 25.65
CA GLY A 246 3.44 -13.10 26.25
C GLY A 246 4.63 -12.77 25.32
N ARG A 247 4.68 -13.40 24.14
CA ARG A 247 5.75 -13.19 23.14
C ARG A 247 5.27 -12.42 21.91
N VAL A 248 3.96 -12.12 21.79
CA VAL A 248 3.36 -11.35 20.70
C VAL A 248 3.04 -9.94 21.14
N LEU A 249 3.58 -8.95 20.45
CA LEU A 249 3.32 -7.54 20.66
C LEU A 249 2.51 -6.98 19.50
N PHE A 250 1.37 -6.37 19.79
CA PHE A 250 0.52 -5.65 18.82
C PHE A 250 0.77 -4.15 18.99
N ALA A 251 1.45 -3.54 18.02
CA ALA A 251 1.81 -2.12 18.08
C ALA A 251 0.69 -1.18 17.60
N GLY A 252 -0.38 -1.71 17.00
CA GLY A 252 -1.40 -0.90 16.35
C GLY A 252 -0.94 -0.28 15.03
N GLU A 253 -1.78 0.56 14.43
CA GLU A 253 -1.42 1.28 13.21
C GLU A 253 -0.34 2.32 13.49
N ARG A 254 0.70 2.35 12.64
CA ARG A 254 1.82 3.28 12.75
C ARG A 254 2.18 3.87 11.39
N PRO A 255 2.14 5.20 11.25
CA PRO A 255 2.51 5.86 10.00
C PRO A 255 4.03 5.81 9.78
N ALA A 256 4.44 5.88 8.52
CA ALA A 256 5.84 6.05 8.16
C ALA A 256 6.37 7.47 8.49
N VAL A 257 5.46 8.44 8.54
CA VAL A 257 5.73 9.83 8.93
C VAL A 257 4.97 10.11 10.21
N PRO A 258 5.61 10.64 11.26
CA PRO A 258 4.92 11.05 12.47
C PRO A 258 3.76 12.01 12.14
N ASP A 259 2.58 11.73 12.70
CA ASP A 259 1.34 12.49 12.49
C ASP A 259 0.62 12.83 13.80
N GLY A 260 1.36 12.73 14.93
CA GLY A 260 0.79 12.89 16.26
C GLY A 260 0.26 11.60 16.89
N THR A 261 0.25 10.48 16.16
CA THR A 261 -0.10 9.16 16.73
C THR A 261 0.89 8.81 17.86
N PRO A 262 0.43 8.49 19.07
CA PRO A 262 1.30 8.13 20.18
C PRO A 262 2.12 6.88 19.92
N GLY A 263 3.40 6.91 20.30
CA GLY A 263 4.34 5.80 20.18
C GLY A 263 5.23 5.86 18.93
N PRO A 264 6.11 4.85 18.75
CA PRO A 264 7.11 4.87 17.70
C PRO A 264 6.51 4.75 16.31
N ALA A 265 6.98 5.57 15.37
CA ALA A 265 6.61 5.50 13.96
C ALA A 265 7.18 4.23 13.29
N LEU A 266 6.65 3.86 12.10
CA LEU A 266 7.03 2.64 11.39
C LEU A 266 8.55 2.48 11.17
N PRO A 267 9.33 3.52 10.79
CA PRO A 267 10.78 3.36 10.68
C PRO A 267 11.47 2.94 11.98
N SER A 268 10.98 3.41 13.13
CA SER A 268 11.49 3.02 14.45
C SER A 268 11.14 1.56 14.79
N LEU A 269 9.94 1.12 14.42
CA LEU A 269 9.52 -0.26 14.62
C LEU A 269 10.32 -1.22 13.74
N LEU A 270 10.58 -0.86 12.47
CA LEU A 270 11.45 -1.66 11.59
C LEU A 270 12.90 -1.71 12.12
N ALA A 271 13.42 -0.62 12.70
CA ALA A 271 14.72 -0.64 13.35
C ALA A 271 14.78 -1.60 14.55
N ALA A 272 13.67 -1.77 15.27
CA ALA A 272 13.59 -2.68 16.42
C ALA A 272 13.56 -4.17 16.05
N MET A 273 13.23 -4.52 14.80
CA MET A 273 13.15 -5.89 14.29
C MET A 273 14.53 -6.47 13.91
N ASP A 274 14.62 -7.79 13.82
CA ASP A 274 15.77 -8.54 13.31
C ASP A 274 15.46 -9.22 11.97
N LEU A 275 14.18 -9.55 11.74
CA LEU A 275 13.67 -10.15 10.52
C LEU A 275 12.29 -9.59 10.23
N PHE A 276 12.01 -9.28 8.97
CA PHE A 276 10.67 -8.95 8.49
C PHE A 276 10.03 -10.17 7.84
N ALA A 277 8.77 -10.45 8.18
CA ALA A 277 8.00 -11.58 7.66
C ALA A 277 6.65 -11.13 7.09
N SER A 278 6.37 -11.53 5.84
CA SER A 278 5.10 -11.28 5.14
C SER A 278 4.48 -12.60 4.71
N PRO A 279 3.54 -13.16 5.47
CA PRO A 279 2.91 -14.43 5.14
C PRO A 279 1.74 -14.30 4.14
N SER A 280 1.51 -13.12 3.58
CA SER A 280 0.44 -12.84 2.62
C SER A 280 0.63 -13.64 1.32
N PRO A 281 -0.32 -14.52 0.94
CA PRO A 281 -0.25 -15.28 -0.31
C PRO A 281 -0.58 -14.42 -1.54
N GLU A 282 -1.18 -13.26 -1.33
CA GLU A 282 -1.60 -12.37 -2.41
C GLU A 282 -1.30 -10.91 -2.07
N GLU A 283 -0.48 -10.28 -2.89
CA GLU A 283 -0.12 -8.88 -2.81
C GLU A 283 -0.27 -8.19 -4.17
N ALA A 284 -0.51 -6.89 -4.15
CA ALA A 284 -0.45 -6.05 -5.35
C ALA A 284 0.93 -5.45 -5.56
N PHE A 285 1.66 -5.20 -4.47
CA PHE A 285 3.00 -4.63 -4.50
C PHE A 285 3.88 -5.18 -3.37
N GLY A 286 3.53 -4.92 -2.10
CA GLY A 286 4.32 -5.31 -0.94
C GLY A 286 5.18 -4.17 -0.39
N LEU A 287 4.60 -2.97 -0.21
CA LEU A 287 5.30 -1.78 0.31
C LEU A 287 6.12 -2.06 1.57
N ALA A 288 5.53 -2.72 2.56
CA ALA A 288 6.18 -3.00 3.84
C ALA A 288 7.46 -3.85 3.70
N ALA A 289 7.49 -4.77 2.72
CA ALA A 289 8.68 -5.55 2.43
C ALA A 289 9.81 -4.69 1.83
N VAL A 290 9.46 -3.73 0.95
CA VAL A 290 10.43 -2.78 0.38
C VAL A 290 10.94 -1.82 1.46
N GLU A 291 10.09 -1.35 2.36
CA GLU A 291 10.45 -0.53 3.52
C GLU A 291 11.38 -1.29 4.48
N ALA A 292 11.13 -2.59 4.70
CA ALA A 292 11.99 -3.45 5.49
C ALA A 292 13.37 -3.66 4.83
N LEU A 293 13.42 -3.85 3.50
CA LEU A 293 14.68 -3.90 2.74
C LEU A 293 15.44 -2.58 2.79
N ALA A 294 14.75 -1.45 2.80
CA ALA A 294 15.35 -0.13 2.99
C ALA A 294 15.93 0.06 4.40
N ALA A 295 15.34 -0.63 5.40
CA ALA A 295 15.88 -0.68 6.76
C ALA A 295 17.00 -1.73 6.92
N GLY A 296 17.44 -2.40 5.86
CA GLY A 296 18.47 -3.43 5.87
C GLY A 296 18.03 -4.72 6.59
N LEU A 297 16.73 -4.98 6.67
CA LEU A 297 16.23 -6.22 7.28
C LEU A 297 16.30 -7.38 6.30
N PRO A 298 16.66 -8.59 6.76
CA PRO A 298 16.31 -9.79 6.02
C PRO A 298 14.78 -9.91 5.94
N VAL A 299 14.29 -10.25 4.75
CA VAL A 299 12.85 -10.34 4.45
C VAL A 299 12.48 -11.77 4.10
N ARG A 300 11.41 -12.28 4.71
CA ARG A 300 10.78 -13.57 4.36
C ARG A 300 9.35 -13.31 3.92
N TYR A 301 9.00 -13.80 2.73
CA TYR A 301 7.70 -13.48 2.13
C TYR A 301 7.12 -14.67 1.36
N VAL A 302 5.80 -14.72 1.27
CA VAL A 302 5.09 -15.72 0.44
C VAL A 302 4.87 -15.17 -0.98
N SER A 303 4.35 -13.95 -1.09
CA SER A 303 4.19 -13.23 -2.36
C SER A 303 4.52 -11.75 -2.16
N CYS A 304 5.34 -11.21 -3.06
CA CYS A 304 5.71 -9.80 -3.04
C CYS A 304 6.11 -9.33 -4.46
N PRO A 305 5.17 -8.85 -5.28
CA PRO A 305 5.48 -8.37 -6.63
C PRO A 305 6.62 -7.36 -6.68
N ALA A 306 6.73 -6.48 -5.67
CA ALA A 306 7.83 -5.52 -5.60
C ALA A 306 9.22 -6.18 -5.45
N ILE A 307 9.29 -7.45 -5.09
CA ILE A 307 10.56 -8.20 -5.04
C ILE A 307 10.67 -9.09 -6.27
N GLU A 308 9.58 -9.77 -6.63
CA GLU A 308 9.54 -10.74 -7.73
C GLU A 308 9.70 -10.09 -9.11
N ASP A 309 9.27 -8.83 -9.25
CA ASP A 309 9.38 -8.04 -10.49
C ASP A 309 10.75 -7.34 -10.65
N LEU A 310 11.68 -7.49 -9.68
CA LEU A 310 13.02 -6.89 -9.74
C LEU A 310 14.03 -7.78 -10.49
N PRO A 311 15.10 -7.16 -11.03
CA PRO A 311 16.23 -7.92 -11.53
C PRO A 311 16.84 -8.83 -10.44
N PRO A 312 17.38 -10.00 -10.80
CA PRO A 312 18.06 -10.88 -9.86
C PRO A 312 19.12 -10.15 -9.03
N GLY A 313 19.13 -10.38 -7.73
CA GLY A 313 20.09 -9.78 -6.79
C GLY A 313 19.71 -8.39 -6.26
N ALA A 314 18.74 -7.69 -6.85
CA ALA A 314 18.36 -6.35 -6.38
C ALA A 314 17.67 -6.32 -5.01
N ALA A 315 17.08 -7.44 -4.60
CA ALA A 315 16.47 -7.61 -3.27
C ALA A 315 17.32 -8.52 -2.36
N LYS A 316 18.62 -8.19 -2.22
CA LYS A 316 19.52 -8.96 -1.35
C LYS A 316 18.94 -9.06 0.06
N GLY A 317 18.94 -10.27 0.62
CA GLY A 317 18.37 -10.56 1.95
C GLY A 317 16.88 -10.97 1.92
N ALA A 318 16.20 -10.84 0.79
CA ALA A 318 14.84 -11.34 0.60
C ALA A 318 14.85 -12.81 0.15
N GLU A 319 13.91 -13.60 0.69
CA GLU A 319 13.75 -15.00 0.33
C GLU A 319 12.26 -15.38 0.40
N ARG A 320 11.79 -16.04 -0.66
CA ARG A 320 10.43 -16.56 -0.72
C ARG A 320 10.33 -17.84 0.11
N VAL A 321 9.25 -17.95 0.89
CA VAL A 321 8.95 -19.13 1.72
C VAL A 321 7.50 -19.57 1.50
N GLU A 322 7.17 -20.79 1.88
CA GLU A 322 5.80 -21.27 1.86
C GLU A 322 4.94 -20.63 2.96
N CYS A 323 3.64 -20.51 2.70
CA CYS A 323 2.67 -19.98 3.67
C CYS A 323 2.33 -21.02 4.74
N ALA A 324 3.34 -21.43 5.52
CA ALA A 324 3.23 -22.43 6.57
C ALA A 324 4.03 -22.01 7.81
N PRO A 325 3.54 -22.29 9.04
CA PRO A 325 4.26 -21.99 10.28
C PRO A 325 5.66 -22.59 10.32
N GLU A 326 5.82 -23.83 9.87
CA GLU A 326 7.09 -24.56 9.88
C GLU A 326 8.11 -23.92 8.94
N SER A 327 7.68 -23.41 7.79
CA SER A 327 8.55 -22.74 6.81
C SER A 327 9.07 -21.42 7.34
N PHE A 328 8.21 -20.62 7.99
CA PHE A 328 8.66 -19.40 8.67
C PHE A 328 9.55 -19.70 9.89
N ALA A 329 9.23 -20.71 10.68
CA ALA A 329 10.06 -21.08 11.83
C ALA A 329 11.48 -21.51 11.39
N ARG A 330 11.61 -22.33 10.35
CA ARG A 330 12.92 -22.68 9.75
C ARG A 330 13.67 -21.44 9.28
N ALA A 331 13.00 -20.58 8.51
CA ALA A 331 13.61 -19.36 7.97
C ALA A 331 14.09 -18.40 9.07
N VAL A 332 13.34 -18.27 10.18
CA VAL A 332 13.77 -17.52 11.38
C VAL A 332 15.01 -18.15 12.02
N THR A 333 15.01 -19.46 12.17
CA THR A 333 16.15 -20.22 12.74
C THR A 333 17.41 -20.02 11.89
N ASP A 334 17.30 -20.12 10.57
CA ASP A 334 18.41 -19.95 9.62
C ASP A 334 19.01 -18.55 9.67
N VAL A 335 18.16 -17.51 9.71
CA VAL A 335 18.64 -16.13 9.83
C VAL A 335 19.33 -15.90 11.17
N ARG A 336 18.77 -16.45 12.23
CA ARG A 336 19.31 -16.34 13.58
C ARG A 336 20.67 -17.02 13.72
N ALA A 337 20.85 -18.19 13.10
CA ALA A 337 22.12 -18.93 13.10
C ALA A 337 23.26 -18.17 12.40
N ARG A 338 22.96 -17.26 11.49
CA ARG A 338 23.94 -16.41 10.80
C ARG A 338 24.46 -15.27 11.68
N GLY A 339 23.87 -15.06 12.85
CA GLY A 339 24.22 -13.96 13.77
C GLY A 339 23.78 -12.58 13.28
N ALA A 340 24.37 -11.54 13.85
CA ALA A 340 24.05 -10.17 13.48
C ALA A 340 24.51 -9.86 12.04
N LEU A 341 23.54 -9.56 11.18
CA LEU A 341 23.80 -9.19 9.79
C LEU A 341 24.00 -7.66 9.67
N PRO A 342 24.86 -7.19 8.76
CA PRO A 342 24.94 -5.76 8.43
C PRO A 342 23.57 -5.25 7.98
N ARG A 343 23.20 -4.07 8.48
CA ARG A 343 21.91 -3.40 8.20
C ARG A 343 22.08 -2.39 7.06
N GLU A 344 22.42 -2.91 5.88
CA GLU A 344 22.58 -2.10 4.67
C GLU A 344 21.29 -2.16 3.83
N PRO A 345 20.81 -1.00 3.30
CA PRO A 345 19.66 -0.99 2.39
C PRO A 345 19.94 -1.83 1.15
N ALA A 346 18.95 -2.65 0.73
CA ALA A 346 19.03 -3.36 -0.54
C ALA A 346 18.79 -2.41 -1.72
N ASP A 347 19.29 -2.76 -2.92
CA ASP A 347 19.09 -1.97 -4.15
C ASP A 347 17.63 -1.77 -4.52
N ALA A 348 16.75 -2.67 -4.10
CA ALA A 348 15.30 -2.53 -4.18
C ALA A 348 14.80 -1.17 -3.64
N ALA A 349 15.41 -0.66 -2.57
CA ALA A 349 15.05 0.62 -1.97
C ALA A 349 15.35 1.81 -2.91
N HIS A 350 16.43 1.74 -3.69
CA HIS A 350 16.78 2.72 -4.70
C HIS A 350 15.92 2.59 -5.95
N HIS A 351 15.55 1.35 -6.31
CA HIS A 351 14.68 1.08 -7.45
C HIS A 351 13.31 1.71 -7.28
N TYR A 352 12.75 1.62 -6.07
CA TYR A 352 11.43 2.16 -5.71
C TYR A 352 11.50 3.54 -5.03
N CYS A 353 12.41 4.41 -5.47
CA CYS A 353 12.46 5.78 -4.98
C CYS A 353 11.22 6.56 -5.41
N VAL A 354 10.55 7.23 -4.46
CA VAL A 354 9.30 7.97 -4.71
C VAL A 354 9.45 9.08 -5.76
N THR A 355 10.62 9.71 -5.88
CA THR A 355 10.86 10.73 -6.91
C THR A 355 10.78 10.16 -8.33
N ARG A 356 11.21 8.91 -8.54
CA ARG A 356 11.05 8.21 -9.82
C ARG A 356 9.59 7.89 -10.11
N SER A 357 8.85 7.45 -9.11
CA SER A 357 7.41 7.17 -9.25
C SER A 357 6.65 8.46 -9.58
N ALA A 358 6.97 9.58 -8.91
CA ALA A 358 6.39 10.89 -9.20
C ALA A 358 6.72 11.36 -10.62
N ALA A 359 7.97 11.23 -11.07
CA ALA A 359 8.38 11.61 -12.43
C ALA A 359 7.64 10.76 -13.51
N ARG A 360 7.51 9.45 -13.31
CA ARG A 360 6.73 8.58 -14.21
C ARG A 360 5.26 8.98 -14.23
N LEU A 361 4.66 9.27 -13.08
CA LEU A 361 3.27 9.71 -12.99
C LEU A 361 3.06 11.04 -13.71
N MET A 362 4.00 11.97 -13.64
CA MET A 362 3.97 13.22 -14.42
C MET A 362 3.96 12.95 -15.93
N GLY A 363 4.72 11.97 -16.41
CA GLY A 363 4.67 11.52 -17.80
C GLY A 363 3.28 10.99 -18.20
N VAL A 364 2.64 10.21 -17.33
CA VAL A 364 1.26 9.73 -17.53
C VAL A 364 0.27 10.90 -17.61
N TYR A 365 0.39 11.90 -16.73
CA TYR A 365 -0.49 13.08 -16.77
C TYR A 365 -0.29 13.89 -18.06
N ALA A 366 0.94 14.12 -18.46
CA ALA A 366 1.25 14.84 -19.71
C ALA A 366 0.65 14.12 -20.93
N ALA A 367 0.82 12.80 -21.02
CA ALA A 367 0.26 11.97 -22.07
C ALA A 367 -1.28 11.95 -22.05
N ALA A 368 -1.90 11.96 -20.85
CA ALA A 368 -3.36 11.96 -20.72
C ALA A 368 -3.97 13.30 -21.18
N VAL A 369 -3.28 14.43 -20.94
CA VAL A 369 -3.70 15.76 -21.38
C VAL A 369 -3.48 15.94 -22.88
N ALA A 370 -2.33 15.51 -23.42
CA ALA A 370 -1.93 15.73 -24.81
C ALA A 370 -2.70 14.86 -25.84
N ARG A 371 -3.24 13.71 -25.46
CA ARG A 371 -3.95 12.82 -26.41
C ARG A 371 -5.24 13.45 -26.91
N PRO A 372 -5.39 13.72 -28.23
CA PRO A 372 -6.67 14.15 -28.78
C PRO A 372 -7.75 13.11 -28.50
N THR A 373 -8.98 13.55 -28.31
CA THR A 373 -10.13 12.62 -28.25
C THR A 373 -10.19 11.89 -29.58
N PRO A 374 -10.36 10.55 -29.62
CA PRO A 374 -10.76 9.91 -30.86
C PRO A 374 -12.00 10.64 -31.36
N ALA A 375 -11.92 11.19 -32.57
CA ALA A 375 -13.04 11.81 -33.24
C ALA A 375 -14.21 10.84 -33.12
N GLY A 376 -15.34 11.33 -32.62
CA GLY A 376 -16.54 10.52 -32.49
C GLY A 376 -16.80 9.83 -33.83
N ALA A 377 -17.15 8.56 -33.78
CA ALA A 377 -17.80 7.93 -34.90
C ALA A 377 -18.99 8.80 -35.26
N SER A 378 -18.82 9.61 -36.29
CA SER A 378 -19.85 10.39 -36.94
C SER A 378 -20.95 9.39 -37.32
N SER A 379 -22.12 9.59 -36.74
CA SER A 379 -23.37 8.93 -37.10
C SER A 379 -23.49 8.77 -38.62
N ARG A 380 -23.60 7.55 -39.08
CA ARG A 380 -24.44 7.21 -40.24
C ARG A 380 -25.46 6.19 -39.79
#